data_60c64b33df5d64cf7b6ed800a3a94ef5
#
_entry.id   60c64b33df5d64cf7b6ed800a3a94ef5
#
_cell.length_a   1.000
_cell.length_b   1.000
_cell.length_c   1.000
_cell.angle_alpha   90.00
_cell.angle_beta   90.00
_cell.angle_gamma   90.00
#
_symmetry.space_group_name_H-M   'P 1'
#
loop_
_entity.id
_entity.type
_entity.pdbx_description
1 polymer ?
#
loop_
_entity_poly.entity_id
_entity_poly.type
_entity_poly.pdbx_seq_one_letter_code
_entity_poly.pdbx_strand_id
1 'polypeptide(L)'
;MKRARGFTLLEVLVALAIFAMVAASVLSASARSLQNASRLEDKTLAMWIADNRLNELQLEQTPPSSGRNQGELEFAGRRWEWRTQVDSTAEQDMRRVIVWVAAKPLGRERGSIEERAAARLVGFLGSQP
;
A
#
# COMPACT_ATOMS: atom_id res chain seq x y z
N MET A 1 -43.84 -41.13 32.78
CA MET A 1 -43.27 -41.24 31.42
C MET A 1 -42.64 -39.92 31.02
N LYS A 2 -41.36 -39.88 30.85
CA LYS A 2 -40.68 -38.71 30.28
C LYS A 2 -40.91 -38.69 28.79
N ARG A 3 -41.65 -37.72 28.29
CA ARG A 3 -41.79 -37.50 26.84
C ARG A 3 -40.44 -36.99 26.31
N ALA A 4 -39.75 -37.81 25.53
CA ALA A 4 -38.61 -37.34 24.79
C ALA A 4 -39.11 -36.37 23.69
N ARG A 5 -38.78 -35.09 23.80
CA ARG A 5 -39.01 -34.10 22.75
C ARG A 5 -37.83 -34.12 21.81
N GLY A 6 -38.06 -34.64 20.60
CA GLY A 6 -37.10 -34.46 19.49
C GLY A 6 -37.22 -33.08 18.90
N PHE A 7 -36.14 -32.60 18.26
CA PHE A 7 -36.16 -31.38 17.48
C PHE A 7 -37.03 -31.55 16.23
N THR A 8 -37.78 -30.52 15.91
CA THR A 8 -38.50 -30.50 14.66
C THR A 8 -37.54 -30.21 13.48
N LEU A 9 -37.92 -30.67 12.29
CA LEU A 9 -37.11 -30.38 11.09
C LEU A 9 -37.00 -28.87 10.84
N LEU A 10 -38.05 -28.12 11.08
CA LEU A 10 -38.07 -26.66 10.95
C LEU A 10 -37.07 -25.99 11.93
N GLU A 11 -37.00 -26.48 13.16
CA GLU A 11 -36.10 -25.97 14.19
C GLU A 11 -34.64 -26.17 13.82
N VAL A 12 -34.30 -27.33 13.27
CA VAL A 12 -32.96 -27.64 12.74
C VAL A 12 -32.63 -26.74 11.55
N LEU A 13 -33.57 -26.53 10.64
CA LEU A 13 -33.38 -25.65 9.48
C LEU A 13 -33.13 -24.19 9.89
N VAL A 14 -33.90 -23.70 10.86
CA VAL A 14 -33.71 -22.32 11.40
C VAL A 14 -32.36 -22.20 12.06
N ALA A 15 -31.96 -23.17 12.88
CA ALA A 15 -30.65 -23.20 13.51
C ALA A 15 -29.50 -23.21 12.50
N LEU A 16 -29.60 -24.00 11.44
CA LEU A 16 -28.63 -24.03 10.35
C LEU A 16 -28.55 -22.70 9.59
N ALA A 17 -29.71 -22.07 9.35
CA ALA A 17 -29.76 -20.76 8.70
C ALA A 17 -29.05 -19.68 9.53
N ILE A 18 -29.32 -19.64 10.84
CA ILE A 18 -28.64 -18.72 11.76
C ILE A 18 -27.13 -18.99 11.79
N PHE A 19 -26.74 -20.26 11.91
CA PHE A 19 -25.35 -20.65 11.88
C PHE A 19 -24.65 -20.22 10.59
N ALA A 20 -25.29 -20.43 9.43
CA ALA A 20 -24.76 -20.04 8.14
C ALA A 20 -24.56 -18.51 8.05
N MET A 21 -25.51 -17.71 8.55
CA MET A 21 -25.38 -16.25 8.57
C MET A 21 -24.23 -15.79 9.46
N VAL A 22 -24.08 -16.39 10.64
CA VAL A 22 -22.99 -16.06 11.55
C VAL A 22 -21.63 -16.46 10.94
N ALA A 23 -21.53 -17.66 10.38
CA ALA A 23 -20.32 -18.13 9.74
C ALA A 23 -19.92 -17.23 8.55
N ALA A 24 -20.87 -16.83 7.71
CA ALA A 24 -20.63 -15.92 6.60
C ALA A 24 -20.15 -14.55 7.08
N SER A 25 -20.72 -14.04 8.17
CA SER A 25 -20.32 -12.76 8.75
C SER A 25 -18.89 -12.81 9.29
N VAL A 26 -18.52 -13.87 10.00
CA VAL A 26 -17.15 -14.08 10.53
C VAL A 26 -16.14 -14.20 9.38
N LEU A 27 -16.45 -14.99 8.36
CA LEU A 27 -15.59 -15.11 7.17
C LEU A 27 -15.39 -13.78 6.47
N SER A 28 -16.45 -13.01 6.30
CA SER A 28 -16.38 -11.69 5.67
C SER A 28 -15.53 -10.71 6.48
N ALA A 29 -15.69 -10.71 7.79
CA ALA A 29 -14.87 -9.88 8.69
C ALA A 29 -13.39 -10.27 8.65
N SER A 30 -13.10 -11.57 8.66
CA SER A 30 -11.73 -12.09 8.54
C SER A 30 -11.09 -11.72 7.22
N ALA A 31 -11.82 -11.85 6.11
CA ALA A 31 -11.32 -11.47 4.79
C ALA A 31 -10.97 -9.98 4.70
N ARG A 32 -11.83 -9.11 5.26
CA ARG A 32 -11.57 -7.66 5.34
C ARG A 32 -10.36 -7.34 6.19
N SER A 33 -10.19 -8.03 7.31
CA SER A 33 -9.04 -7.86 8.19
C SER A 33 -7.72 -8.21 7.48
N LEU A 34 -7.70 -9.32 6.75
CA LEU A 34 -6.53 -9.72 5.95
C LEU A 34 -6.22 -8.70 4.84
N GLN A 35 -7.23 -8.20 4.15
CA GLN A 35 -7.05 -7.18 3.13
C GLN A 35 -6.49 -5.87 3.70
N ASN A 36 -6.96 -5.46 4.86
CA ASN A 36 -6.47 -4.27 5.54
C ASN A 36 -5.02 -4.46 6.00
N ALA A 37 -4.67 -5.61 6.54
CA ALA A 37 -3.30 -5.94 6.93
C ALA A 37 -2.36 -5.90 5.72
N SER A 38 -2.77 -6.47 4.59
CA SER A 38 -1.99 -6.44 3.35
C SER A 38 -1.77 -5.02 2.83
N ARG A 39 -2.79 -4.17 2.87
CA ARG A 39 -2.67 -2.76 2.46
C ARG A 39 -1.73 -1.97 3.36
N LEU A 40 -1.77 -2.22 4.66
CA LEU A 40 -0.86 -1.58 5.63
C LEU A 40 0.58 -2.02 5.41
N GLU A 41 0.80 -3.30 5.15
CA GLU A 41 2.10 -3.84 4.79
C GLU A 41 2.64 -3.17 3.52
N ASP A 42 1.86 -3.13 2.46
CA ASP A 42 2.23 -2.47 1.20
C ASP A 42 2.59 -1.01 1.41
N LYS A 43 1.81 -0.29 2.19
CA LYS A 43 2.06 1.12 2.51
C LYS A 43 3.35 1.30 3.31
N THR A 44 3.60 0.44 4.27
CA THR A 44 4.82 0.48 5.10
C THR A 44 6.07 0.22 4.26
N LEU A 45 6.05 -0.84 3.44
CA LEU A 45 7.16 -1.17 2.56
C LEU A 45 7.41 -0.07 1.52
N ALA A 46 6.35 0.44 0.92
CA ALA A 46 6.45 1.54 -0.04
C ALA A 46 6.99 2.82 0.60
N MET A 47 6.61 3.12 1.84
CA MET A 47 7.12 4.28 2.57
C MET A 47 8.62 4.14 2.88
N TRP A 48 9.08 2.96 3.24
CA TRP A 48 10.51 2.71 3.45
C TRP A 48 11.32 2.89 2.17
N ILE A 49 10.81 2.42 1.05
CA ILE A 49 11.44 2.60 -0.26
C ILE A 49 11.49 4.10 -0.61
N ALA A 50 10.41 4.82 -0.42
CA ALA A 50 10.34 6.26 -0.69
C ALA A 50 11.31 7.06 0.18
N ASP A 51 11.36 6.76 1.47
CA ASP A 51 12.26 7.40 2.42
C ASP A 51 13.73 7.14 2.07
N ASN A 52 14.04 5.88 1.76
CA ASN A 52 15.38 5.48 1.33
C ASN A 52 15.81 6.21 0.05
N ARG A 53 14.92 6.32 -0.92
CA ARG A 53 15.19 7.05 -2.16
C ARG A 53 15.41 8.54 -1.92
N LEU A 54 14.62 9.14 -1.04
CA LEU A 54 14.81 10.54 -0.67
C LEU A 54 16.17 10.76 0.01
N ASN A 55 16.55 9.86 0.93
CA ASN A 55 17.84 9.91 1.60
C ASN A 55 19.01 9.77 0.61
N GLU A 56 18.92 8.88 -0.36
CA GLU A 56 19.92 8.77 -1.43
C GLU A 56 20.11 10.09 -2.16
N LEU A 57 19.02 10.75 -2.53
CA LEU A 57 19.07 12.07 -3.21
C LEU A 57 19.65 13.16 -2.32
N GLN A 58 19.42 13.11 -1.01
CA GLN A 58 20.00 14.06 -0.05
C GLN A 58 21.52 13.86 0.14
N LEU A 59 22.01 12.64 -0.05
CA LEU A 59 23.41 12.32 0.08
C LEU A 59 24.22 12.59 -1.20
N GLU A 60 23.56 12.83 -2.33
CA GLU A 60 24.22 13.21 -3.57
C GLU A 60 24.91 14.57 -3.40
N GLN A 61 26.18 14.64 -3.75
CA GLN A 61 26.97 15.89 -3.63
C GLN A 61 26.48 16.99 -4.58
N THR A 62 25.88 16.57 -5.69
CA THR A 62 25.30 17.49 -6.67
C THR A 62 23.79 17.32 -6.65
N PRO A 63 23.03 18.39 -6.37
CA PRO A 63 21.58 18.31 -6.42
C PRO A 63 21.11 17.82 -7.79
N PRO A 64 20.14 16.91 -7.84
CA PRO A 64 19.62 16.44 -9.10
C PRO A 64 19.01 17.61 -9.89
N SER A 65 19.17 17.59 -11.20
CA SER A 65 18.51 18.54 -12.07
C SER A 65 16.99 18.41 -11.97
N SER A 66 16.28 19.51 -12.18
CA SER A 66 14.82 19.48 -12.28
C SER A 66 14.37 18.49 -13.33
N GLY A 67 13.33 17.74 -13.05
CA GLY A 67 12.79 16.74 -13.98
C GLY A 67 12.22 15.53 -13.27
N ARG A 68 11.89 14.53 -14.09
CA ARG A 68 11.33 13.27 -13.63
C ARG A 68 12.31 12.13 -13.85
N ASN A 69 12.41 11.28 -12.86
CA ASN A 69 13.15 10.03 -12.92
C ASN A 69 12.27 8.88 -12.45
N GLN A 70 12.50 7.70 -12.99
CA GLN A 70 11.78 6.50 -12.57
C GLN A 70 12.70 5.29 -12.63
N GLY A 71 12.34 4.27 -11.89
CA GLY A 71 13.06 3.01 -11.87
C GLY A 71 12.28 1.92 -11.18
N GLU A 72 12.90 0.78 -11.11
CA GLU A 72 12.37 -0.40 -10.44
C GLU A 72 13.39 -0.91 -9.44
N LEU A 73 12.90 -1.56 -8.40
CA LEU A 73 13.73 -2.25 -7.43
C LEU A 73 13.03 -3.49 -6.89
N GLU A 74 13.81 -4.41 -6.38
CA GLU A 74 13.32 -5.57 -5.63
C GLU A 74 13.52 -5.31 -4.14
N PHE A 75 12.46 -5.44 -3.38
CA PHE A 75 12.46 -5.25 -1.93
C PHE A 75 11.44 -6.18 -1.27
N ALA A 76 11.82 -6.81 -0.16
CA ALA A 76 10.99 -7.76 0.58
C ALA A 76 10.40 -8.88 -0.31
N GLY A 77 11.18 -9.40 -1.28
CA GLY A 77 10.78 -10.45 -2.20
C GLY A 77 9.76 -10.02 -3.26
N ARG A 78 9.55 -8.72 -3.43
CA ARG A 78 8.58 -8.15 -4.37
C ARG A 78 9.25 -7.08 -5.22
N ARG A 79 8.71 -6.87 -6.41
CA ARG A 79 9.13 -5.80 -7.31
C ARG A 79 8.30 -4.55 -7.09
N TRP A 80 8.98 -3.42 -7.05
CA TRP A 80 8.42 -2.10 -6.85
C TRP A 80 8.85 -1.15 -7.94
N GLU A 81 7.99 -0.20 -8.28
CA GLU A 81 8.27 0.90 -9.17
C GLU A 81 8.29 2.20 -8.36
N TRP A 82 9.25 3.04 -8.66
CA TRP A 82 9.32 4.37 -8.06
C TRP A 82 9.42 5.44 -9.14
N ARG A 83 8.93 6.61 -8.82
CA ARG A 83 9.08 7.81 -9.62
C ARG A 83 9.42 8.98 -8.72
N THR A 84 10.35 9.81 -9.18
CA THR A 84 10.72 11.06 -8.53
C THR A 84 10.45 12.23 -9.45
N GLN A 85 9.99 13.32 -8.89
CA GLN A 85 9.87 14.60 -9.57
C GLN A 85 10.60 15.64 -8.75
N VAL A 86 11.53 16.35 -9.37
CA VAL A 86 12.31 17.41 -8.76
C VAL A 86 11.89 18.73 -9.38
N ASP A 87 11.40 19.63 -8.56
CA ASP A 87 10.97 20.97 -8.94
C ASP A 87 11.83 22.02 -8.26
N SER A 88 12.07 23.13 -8.95
CA SER A 88 12.66 24.32 -8.34
C SER A 88 11.67 24.98 -7.38
N THR A 89 12.18 25.61 -6.36
CA THR A 89 11.38 26.42 -5.41
C THR A 89 11.68 27.91 -5.59
N ALA A 90 10.98 28.74 -4.84
CA ALA A 90 11.25 30.19 -4.81
C ALA A 90 12.66 30.51 -4.27
N GLU A 91 13.24 29.61 -3.47
CA GLU A 91 14.62 29.72 -3.00
C GLU A 91 15.57 29.03 -3.97
N GLN A 92 16.62 29.74 -4.39
CA GLN A 92 17.54 29.28 -5.42
C GLN A 92 18.29 28.00 -5.05
N ASP A 93 18.52 27.80 -3.75
CA ASP A 93 19.31 26.68 -3.23
C ASP A 93 18.45 25.52 -2.70
N MET A 94 17.14 25.59 -2.92
CA MET A 94 16.21 24.57 -2.44
C MET A 94 15.42 23.97 -3.60
N ARG A 95 15.32 22.65 -3.60
CA ARG A 95 14.50 21.92 -4.56
C ARG A 95 13.49 21.05 -3.82
N ARG A 96 12.29 20.98 -4.34
CA ARG A 96 11.26 20.09 -3.86
C ARG A 96 11.33 18.77 -4.61
N VAL A 97 11.31 17.68 -3.89
CA VAL A 97 11.27 16.32 -4.44
C VAL A 97 10.00 15.64 -4.00
N ILE A 98 9.30 15.03 -4.94
CA ILE A 98 8.18 14.15 -4.67
C ILE A 98 8.57 12.75 -5.11
N VAL A 99 8.39 11.78 -4.23
CA VAL A 99 8.68 10.37 -4.51
C VAL A 99 7.37 9.60 -4.43
N TRP A 100 7.05 8.87 -5.48
CA TRP A 100 5.95 7.91 -5.52
C TRP A 100 6.52 6.50 -5.60
N VAL A 101 5.93 5.59 -4.87
CA VAL A 101 6.29 4.18 -4.89
C VAL A 101 5.03 3.35 -5.03
N ALA A 102 5.02 2.45 -6.00
CA ALA A 102 3.94 1.52 -6.27
C ALA A 102 4.48 0.10 -6.44
N ALA A 103 3.70 -0.89 -6.03
CA ALA A 103 4.01 -2.27 -6.37
C ALA A 103 3.95 -2.45 -7.89
N LYS A 104 4.89 -3.21 -8.45
CA LYS A 104 4.86 -3.54 -9.88
C LYS A 104 3.64 -4.42 -10.15
N PRO A 105 2.78 -4.06 -11.12
CA PRO A 105 1.62 -4.86 -11.43
C PRO A 105 2.01 -6.23 -11.98
N LEU A 106 1.30 -7.27 -11.54
CA LEU A 106 1.49 -8.65 -11.99
C LEU A 106 0.85 -8.92 -13.36
N GLY A 107 0.13 -7.95 -13.92
CA GLY A 107 -0.57 -8.04 -15.19
C GLY A 107 -0.65 -6.69 -15.90
N ARG A 108 -1.64 -6.56 -16.79
CA ARG A 108 -1.90 -5.32 -17.53
C ARG A 108 -2.70 -4.31 -16.69
N GLU A 109 -2.28 -4.03 -15.49
CA GLU A 109 -2.86 -2.91 -14.75
C GLU A 109 -2.53 -1.61 -15.46
N ARG A 110 -3.57 -0.83 -15.71
CA ARG A 110 -3.47 0.49 -16.33
C ARG A 110 -3.35 1.55 -15.25
N GLY A 111 -2.60 2.57 -15.55
CA GLY A 111 -2.44 3.72 -14.69
C GLY A 111 -0.97 4.08 -14.48
N SER A 112 -0.74 5.33 -14.18
CA SER A 112 0.59 5.82 -13.86
C SER A 112 1.06 5.32 -12.48
N ILE A 113 2.34 5.43 -12.21
CA ILE A 113 2.89 5.11 -10.89
C ILE A 113 2.23 5.98 -9.82
N GLU A 114 1.98 7.26 -10.13
CA GLU A 114 1.32 8.21 -9.24
C GLU A 114 -0.10 7.78 -8.85
N GLU A 115 -0.86 7.27 -9.82
CA GLU A 115 -2.24 6.80 -9.59
C GLU A 115 -2.30 5.52 -8.75
N ARG A 116 -1.30 4.65 -8.89
CA ARG A 116 -1.21 3.36 -8.20
C ARG A 116 -0.37 3.43 -6.92
N ALA A 117 0.22 4.57 -6.60
CA ALA A 117 1.16 4.70 -5.51
C ALA A 117 0.59 4.26 -4.17
N ALA A 118 1.30 3.35 -3.50
CA ALA A 118 1.03 2.98 -2.12
C ALA A 118 1.65 3.99 -1.13
N ALA A 119 2.68 4.72 -1.56
CA ALA A 119 3.30 5.79 -0.78
C ALA A 119 3.64 6.98 -1.66
N ARG A 120 3.49 8.16 -1.10
CA ARG A 120 3.92 9.44 -1.65
C ARG A 120 4.64 10.23 -0.57
N LEU A 121 5.88 10.61 -0.83
CA LEU A 121 6.70 11.35 0.10
C LEU A 121 7.16 12.65 -0.55
N VAL A 122 7.06 13.74 0.18
CA VAL A 122 7.57 15.05 -0.25
C VAL A 122 8.75 15.43 0.63
N GLY A 123 9.86 15.78 0.00
CA GLY A 123 11.04 16.26 0.70
C GLY A 123 11.65 17.46 0.01
N PHE A 124 12.63 18.06 0.65
CA PHE A 124 13.37 19.19 0.14
C PHE A 124 14.86 18.88 0.15
N LEU A 125 15.51 19.25 -0.93
CA LEU A 125 16.96 19.15 -1.10
C LEU A 125 17.54 20.56 -1.04
N GLY A 126 18.43 20.78 -0.08
CA GLY A 126 19.23 22.01 -0.02
C GLY A 126 20.56 21.81 -0.73
N SER A 127 21.13 22.88 -1.28
CA SER A 127 22.54 22.85 -1.65
C SER A 127 23.37 22.77 -0.36
N GLN A 128 24.22 21.76 -0.26
CA GLN A 128 25.20 21.76 0.83
C GLN A 128 26.23 22.85 0.57
N PRO A 129 26.63 23.58 1.61
CA PRO A 129 27.67 24.60 1.49
C PRO A 129 29.02 24.02 1.12
#